data_149757fef4b6e6e3f9c8e8468aab1280
#
_entry.id   149757fef4b6e6e3f9c8e8468aab1280
#
_cell.length_a   1.000
_cell.length_b   1.000
_cell.length_c   1.000
_cell.angle_alpha   90.00
_cell.angle_beta   90.00
_cell.angle_gamma   90.00
#
_symmetry.space_group_name_H-M   'P 1'
#
loop_
_entity.id
_entity.type
_entity.pdbx_description
1 polymer ?
#
loop_
_entity_poly.entity_id
_entity_poly.type
_entity_poly.pdbx_seq_one_letter_code
_entity_poly.pdbx_strand_id
1 'polypeptide(L)'
;MLKIYRCDIPQHHDSFLEMLDMWEERRYVETEYVDGHVHWANEEKTFLLWHWPRVDEPWRQVPPFRIGLFGNVVPNHPQCIPWTFFARSPKRLDKIVSSNLPSYGERNINSIFMGKVENQIQAAGRNNQDWSTGIDDFYMSQGSPGSYKYTKEQYLERLSQAKFGLTLPGYGPKCNRDIELMGVGTVPIVAPGCDVERYDEPWVENIHYIRVERPEEIQDKISSITKSQWKEMHNECRMWYNRNASTEGSFKLTEKLIEKYK
;
A
#
# COMPACT_ATOMS: atom_id res chain seq x y z
N MET A 1 -24.71 -6.80 6.11
CA MET A 1 -23.43 -7.50 5.95
C MET A 1 -23.19 -7.63 4.46
N LEU A 2 -22.06 -7.19 3.99
CA LEU A 2 -21.72 -7.18 2.57
C LEU A 2 -21.29 -8.59 2.16
N LYS A 3 -21.81 -9.11 1.04
CA LYS A 3 -21.38 -10.40 0.49
C LYS A 3 -20.24 -10.20 -0.50
N ILE A 4 -19.12 -10.89 -0.28
CA ILE A 4 -17.92 -10.81 -1.10
C ILE A 4 -17.58 -12.19 -1.64
N TYR A 5 -17.22 -12.25 -2.91
CA TYR A 5 -16.76 -13.49 -3.54
C TYR A 5 -15.25 -13.59 -3.45
N ARG A 6 -14.76 -14.66 -2.83
CA ARG A 6 -13.35 -14.95 -2.60
C ARG A 6 -12.89 -16.01 -3.60
N CYS A 7 -11.76 -15.77 -4.24
CA CYS A 7 -11.16 -16.72 -5.17
C CYS A 7 -9.67 -16.84 -4.85
N ASP A 8 -9.17 -18.05 -4.75
CA ASP A 8 -7.74 -18.32 -4.58
C ASP A 8 -7.03 -18.25 -5.93
N ILE A 9 -6.42 -17.10 -6.20
CA ILE A 9 -5.43 -16.97 -7.26
C ILE A 9 -4.05 -17.07 -6.58
N PRO A 10 -3.27 -18.13 -6.85
CA PRO A 10 -2.21 -18.58 -5.93
C PRO A 10 -1.03 -17.65 -5.68
N GLN A 11 -0.87 -16.51 -6.34
CA GLN A 11 0.45 -15.88 -6.34
C GLN A 11 0.56 -14.50 -5.70
N HIS A 12 -0.54 -13.80 -5.34
CA HIS A 12 -0.41 -12.39 -4.95
C HIS A 12 -1.41 -11.89 -3.88
N HIS A 13 -2.05 -12.78 -3.13
CA HIS A 13 -3.25 -12.42 -2.38
C HIS A 13 -3.17 -12.51 -0.86
N ASP A 14 -2.03 -12.88 -0.29
CA ASP A 14 -1.91 -13.05 1.16
C ASP A 14 -2.43 -11.83 1.93
N SER A 15 -2.05 -10.63 1.50
CA SER A 15 -2.44 -9.39 2.19
C SER A 15 -3.93 -9.06 2.04
N PHE A 16 -4.50 -9.33 0.88
CA PHE A 16 -5.93 -9.13 0.63
C PHE A 16 -6.77 -10.19 1.35
N LEU A 17 -6.36 -11.45 1.30
CA LEU A 17 -7.04 -12.53 2.00
C LEU A 17 -6.99 -12.32 3.52
N GLU A 18 -5.83 -11.91 4.06
CA GLU A 18 -5.70 -11.56 5.48
C GLU A 18 -6.64 -10.39 5.85
N MET A 19 -6.83 -9.40 4.98
CA MET A 19 -7.79 -8.32 5.20
C MET A 19 -9.24 -8.80 5.16
N LEU A 20 -9.59 -9.67 4.23
CA LEU A 20 -10.93 -10.28 4.17
C LEU A 20 -11.23 -11.09 5.43
N ASP A 21 -10.26 -11.89 5.91
CA ASP A 21 -10.39 -12.65 7.14
C ASP A 21 -10.63 -11.70 8.34
N MET A 22 -9.93 -10.56 8.40
CA MET A 22 -10.15 -9.55 9.44
C MET A 22 -11.53 -8.89 9.36
N TRP A 23 -12.05 -8.67 8.16
CA TRP A 23 -13.41 -8.15 7.98
C TRP A 23 -14.48 -9.19 8.38
N GLU A 24 -14.25 -10.45 8.08
CA GLU A 24 -15.11 -11.58 8.49
C GLU A 24 -15.11 -11.76 10.01
N GLU A 25 -13.94 -11.76 10.65
CA GLU A 25 -13.78 -11.79 12.12
C GLU A 25 -14.59 -10.68 12.81
N ARG A 26 -14.66 -9.50 12.17
CA ARG A 26 -15.43 -8.33 12.66
C ARG A 26 -16.90 -8.32 12.21
N ARG A 27 -17.34 -9.33 11.48
CA ARG A 27 -18.70 -9.45 10.92
C ARG A 27 -19.09 -8.29 9.99
N TYR A 28 -18.13 -7.72 9.28
CA TYR A 28 -18.39 -6.71 8.27
C TYR A 28 -18.86 -7.33 6.97
N VAL A 29 -18.32 -8.49 6.63
CA VAL A 29 -18.59 -9.20 5.38
C VAL A 29 -18.94 -10.66 5.64
N GLU A 30 -19.61 -11.25 4.65
CA GLU A 30 -19.75 -12.70 4.47
C GLU A 30 -19.03 -13.08 3.18
N THR A 31 -18.09 -14.01 3.24
CA THR A 31 -17.33 -14.42 2.06
C THR A 31 -17.89 -15.73 1.51
N GLU A 32 -18.02 -15.81 0.18
CA GLU A 32 -18.33 -17.04 -0.53
C GLU A 32 -17.15 -17.42 -1.42
N TYR A 33 -16.65 -18.63 -1.24
CA TYR A 33 -15.57 -19.14 -2.07
C TYR A 33 -16.09 -19.52 -3.46
N VAL A 34 -15.43 -19.05 -4.51
CA VAL A 34 -15.70 -19.41 -5.89
C VAL A 34 -14.46 -20.00 -6.53
N ASP A 35 -14.60 -21.21 -7.09
CA ASP A 35 -13.51 -21.90 -7.75
C ASP A 35 -13.26 -21.32 -9.15
N GLY A 36 -12.00 -20.96 -9.42
CA GLY A 36 -11.48 -20.59 -10.73
C GLY A 36 -11.88 -19.25 -11.33
N HIS A 37 -11.21 -18.90 -12.41
CA HIS A 37 -11.36 -17.63 -13.13
C HIS A 37 -12.70 -17.44 -13.86
N VAL A 38 -13.49 -18.48 -13.98
CA VAL A 38 -14.64 -18.53 -14.91
C VAL A 38 -15.92 -17.96 -14.31
N HIS A 39 -16.04 -17.89 -13.00
CA HIS A 39 -17.30 -17.56 -12.34
C HIS A 39 -17.48 -16.07 -11.97
N TRP A 40 -16.56 -15.25 -12.38
CA TRP A 40 -16.57 -13.81 -12.09
C TRP A 40 -17.52 -13.02 -12.99
N ALA A 41 -17.94 -13.65 -14.06
CA ALA A 41 -18.74 -13.05 -15.14
C ALA A 41 -20.25 -13.02 -14.87
N ASN A 42 -20.72 -13.35 -13.67
CA ASN A 42 -22.14 -13.24 -13.39
C ASN A 42 -22.49 -11.78 -13.08
N GLU A 43 -23.13 -11.10 -14.03
CA GLU A 43 -23.50 -9.69 -13.98
C GLU A 43 -24.34 -9.30 -12.78
N GLU A 44 -25.05 -10.25 -12.17
CA GLU A 44 -25.86 -10.01 -10.97
C GLU A 44 -25.04 -10.04 -9.67
N LYS A 45 -23.83 -10.65 -9.68
CA LYS A 45 -22.96 -10.80 -8.52
C LYS A 45 -21.79 -9.82 -8.57
N THR A 46 -21.98 -8.66 -8.13
CA THR A 46 -21.43 -7.41 -8.56
C THR A 46 -20.04 -7.00 -8.05
N PHE A 47 -19.26 -7.78 -7.30
CA PHE A 47 -18.05 -7.24 -6.68
C PHE A 47 -16.86 -8.16 -6.81
N LEU A 48 -15.93 -7.70 -7.63
CA LEU A 48 -14.61 -8.21 -7.64
C LEU A 48 -13.70 -7.23 -6.88
N LEU A 49 -13.23 -7.66 -5.74
CA LEU A 49 -12.18 -6.97 -5.02
C LEU A 49 -10.85 -7.55 -5.49
N TRP A 50 -10.24 -6.89 -6.46
CA TRP A 50 -8.95 -7.32 -6.95
C TRP A 50 -7.85 -6.37 -6.48
N HIS A 51 -6.90 -6.93 -5.81
CA HIS A 51 -5.69 -6.27 -5.38
C HIS A 51 -4.71 -6.00 -6.53
N TRP A 52 -4.86 -6.70 -7.67
CA TRP A 52 -3.91 -6.73 -8.76
C TRP A 52 -4.58 -6.57 -10.13
N PRO A 53 -4.14 -5.65 -10.99
CA PRO A 53 -3.64 -6.04 -12.29
C PRO A 53 -2.21 -5.57 -12.50
N ARG A 54 -1.42 -6.33 -13.23
CA ARG A 54 -0.15 -5.83 -13.76
C ARG A 54 -0.43 -4.62 -14.65
N VAL A 55 0.40 -3.60 -14.51
CA VAL A 55 0.29 -2.37 -15.30
C VAL A 55 0.46 -2.63 -16.81
N ASP A 56 1.17 -3.71 -17.14
CA ASP A 56 1.55 -4.13 -18.49
C ASP A 56 0.58 -5.16 -19.14
N GLU A 57 -0.35 -5.77 -18.38
CA GLU A 57 -1.35 -6.69 -18.90
C GLU A 57 -2.78 -6.23 -18.54
N PRO A 58 -3.19 -5.05 -18.96
CA PRO A 58 -4.27 -4.37 -18.27
C PRO A 58 -5.64 -5.00 -18.39
N TRP A 59 -5.96 -5.71 -19.49
CA TRP A 59 -7.37 -5.93 -19.76
C TRP A 59 -7.74 -7.32 -20.26
N ARG A 60 -6.78 -7.96 -20.87
CA ARG A 60 -7.07 -9.19 -21.62
C ARG A 60 -7.44 -10.36 -20.73
N GLN A 61 -7.16 -10.23 -19.42
CA GLN A 61 -7.38 -11.31 -18.46
C GLN A 61 -8.38 -10.94 -17.35
N VAL A 62 -8.90 -9.72 -17.38
CA VAL A 62 -9.94 -9.32 -16.42
C VAL A 62 -11.28 -9.79 -16.94
N PRO A 63 -11.98 -10.68 -16.21
CA PRO A 63 -13.32 -11.13 -16.60
C PRO A 63 -14.28 -9.95 -16.71
N PRO A 64 -15.34 -10.03 -17.51
CA PRO A 64 -16.38 -9.02 -17.49
C PRO A 64 -17.01 -8.98 -16.09
N PHE A 65 -16.90 -7.84 -15.43
CA PHE A 65 -17.54 -7.56 -14.16
C PHE A 65 -18.23 -6.20 -14.23
N ARG A 66 -19.22 -6.01 -13.40
CA ARG A 66 -19.97 -4.76 -13.37
C ARG A 66 -19.16 -3.65 -12.68
N ILE A 67 -18.51 -3.97 -11.57
CA ILE A 67 -17.67 -3.04 -10.80
C ILE A 67 -16.39 -3.75 -10.38
N GLY A 68 -15.24 -3.16 -10.69
CA GLY A 68 -13.94 -3.62 -10.23
C GLY A 68 -13.26 -2.59 -9.33
N LEU A 69 -12.95 -2.97 -8.10
CA LEU A 69 -12.14 -2.16 -7.20
C LEU A 69 -10.68 -2.62 -7.30
N PHE A 70 -9.78 -1.70 -7.60
CA PHE A 70 -8.37 -2.01 -7.84
C PHE A 70 -7.44 -1.22 -6.94
N GLY A 71 -6.59 -1.92 -6.22
CA GLY A 71 -5.53 -1.32 -5.42
C GLY A 71 -4.48 -0.64 -6.30
N ASN A 72 -4.02 -1.32 -7.37
CA ASN A 72 -3.22 -0.70 -8.42
C ASN A 72 -4.15 -0.20 -9.52
N VAL A 73 -4.12 1.10 -9.79
CA VAL A 73 -4.98 1.70 -10.81
C VAL A 73 -4.36 1.52 -12.17
N VAL A 74 -5.17 1.03 -13.10
CA VAL A 74 -4.85 1.05 -14.51
C VAL A 74 -5.45 2.33 -15.11
N PRO A 75 -4.63 3.23 -15.67
CA PRO A 75 -5.12 4.46 -16.27
C PRO A 75 -6.17 4.17 -17.34
N ASN A 76 -7.26 4.97 -17.33
CA ASN A 76 -8.28 4.99 -18.38
C ASN A 76 -9.13 3.73 -18.57
N HIS A 77 -9.25 2.86 -17.56
CA HIS A 77 -10.20 1.76 -17.67
C HIS A 77 -11.55 2.12 -17.03
N PRO A 78 -12.64 2.08 -17.81
CA PRO A 78 -13.95 2.56 -17.35
C PRO A 78 -14.55 1.73 -16.20
N GLN A 79 -14.10 0.50 -16.02
CA GLN A 79 -14.58 -0.43 -14.99
C GLN A 79 -13.63 -0.57 -13.80
N CYS A 80 -12.45 0.10 -13.83
CA CYS A 80 -11.49 0.08 -12.74
C CYS A 80 -11.69 1.29 -11.84
N ILE A 81 -12.14 1.04 -10.64
CA ILE A 81 -12.34 2.07 -9.64
C ILE A 81 -11.11 2.11 -8.74
N PRO A 82 -10.48 3.27 -8.55
CA PRO A 82 -9.41 3.43 -7.58
C PRO A 82 -9.84 2.97 -6.20
N TRP A 83 -9.05 2.09 -5.60
CA TRP A 83 -9.32 1.53 -4.29
C TRP A 83 -8.06 1.59 -3.43
N THR A 84 -8.17 1.26 -2.14
CA THR A 84 -7.01 1.20 -1.27
C THR A 84 -6.07 0.06 -1.69
N PHE A 85 -4.79 0.23 -1.43
CA PHE A 85 -3.83 -0.85 -1.41
C PHE A 85 -3.73 -1.39 0.02
N PHE A 86 -3.25 -2.62 0.22
CA PHE A 86 -3.12 -3.19 1.55
C PHE A 86 -1.67 -3.31 1.98
N ALA A 87 -1.43 -3.22 3.27
CA ALA A 87 -0.18 -3.65 3.88
C ALA A 87 0.10 -5.13 3.55
N ARG A 88 1.35 -5.53 3.52
CA ARG A 88 1.72 -6.93 3.28
C ARG A 88 1.23 -7.88 4.38
N SER A 89 1.08 -7.37 5.59
CA SER A 89 0.53 -8.08 6.74
C SER A 89 -0.40 -7.16 7.52
N PRO A 90 -1.65 -6.99 7.07
CA PRO A 90 -2.62 -6.09 7.68
C PRO A 90 -2.82 -6.34 9.18
N LYS A 91 -2.94 -7.59 9.60
CA LYS A 91 -3.14 -7.96 11.01
C LYS A 91 -1.96 -7.55 11.91
N ARG A 92 -0.72 -7.69 11.40
CA ARG A 92 0.47 -7.24 12.13
C ARG A 92 0.57 -5.72 12.18
N LEU A 93 0.27 -5.06 11.06
CA LEU A 93 0.25 -3.61 11.02
C LEU A 93 -0.80 -3.06 11.98
N ASP A 94 -2.01 -3.61 11.99
CA ASP A 94 -3.10 -3.21 12.89
C ASP A 94 -2.67 -3.32 14.37
N LYS A 95 -1.95 -4.39 14.73
CA LYS A 95 -1.38 -4.56 16.08
C LYS A 95 -0.36 -3.46 16.43
N ILE A 96 0.54 -3.14 15.51
CA ILE A 96 1.57 -2.10 15.74
C ILE A 96 0.93 -0.71 15.80
N VAL A 97 0.02 -0.40 14.91
CA VAL A 97 -0.70 0.89 14.87
C VAL A 97 -1.55 1.11 16.13
N SER A 98 -2.07 0.04 16.72
CA SER A 98 -2.84 0.08 17.98
C SER A 98 -1.96 0.22 19.22
N SER A 99 -0.64 0.06 19.10
CA SER A 99 0.31 0.33 20.18
C SER A 99 0.73 1.80 20.21
N ASN A 100 1.47 2.20 21.24
CA ASN A 100 2.05 3.54 21.31
C ASN A 100 3.20 3.66 20.29
N LEU A 101 2.93 4.35 19.18
CA LEU A 101 3.98 4.63 18.20
C LEU A 101 4.94 5.70 18.71
N PRO A 102 6.25 5.60 18.36
CA PRO A 102 7.24 6.57 18.82
C PRO A 102 6.93 8.00 18.34
N SER A 103 7.11 8.96 19.24
CA SER A 103 7.06 10.38 18.91
C SER A 103 8.29 10.80 18.09
N TYR A 104 8.31 12.03 17.58
CA TYR A 104 9.44 12.56 16.79
C TYR A 104 10.81 12.38 17.46
N GLY A 105 10.89 12.64 18.77
CA GLY A 105 12.15 12.57 19.52
C GLY A 105 12.60 11.14 19.85
N GLU A 106 11.69 10.19 19.82
CA GLU A 106 11.96 8.77 20.08
C GLU A 106 12.30 8.00 18.80
N ARG A 107 12.03 8.57 17.62
CA ARG A 107 12.40 7.96 16.34
C ARG A 107 13.89 8.19 16.09
N ASN A 108 14.64 7.11 16.14
CA ASN A 108 16.10 7.11 16.03
C ASN A 108 16.64 6.97 14.61
N ILE A 109 15.75 6.70 13.63
CA ILE A 109 16.07 6.61 12.20
C ILE A 109 15.52 7.87 11.52
N ASN A 110 16.37 8.64 10.85
CA ASN A 110 15.88 9.83 10.17
C ASN A 110 15.17 9.46 8.86
N SER A 111 15.81 8.65 8.01
CA SER A 111 15.20 8.15 6.78
C SER A 111 15.48 6.66 6.56
N ILE A 112 14.49 5.92 6.01
CA ILE A 112 14.57 4.47 5.85
C ILE A 112 14.09 4.02 4.47
N PHE A 113 14.74 3.00 3.93
CA PHE A 113 14.20 2.16 2.89
C PHE A 113 14.45 0.70 3.19
N MET A 114 13.41 -0.12 3.11
CA MET A 114 13.52 -1.57 3.24
C MET A 114 12.74 -2.25 2.13
N GLY A 115 13.42 -2.93 1.23
CA GLY A 115 12.79 -3.55 0.06
C GLY A 115 13.55 -4.74 -0.49
N LYS A 116 13.03 -5.31 -1.55
CA LYS A 116 13.68 -6.39 -2.30
C LYS A 116 13.48 -6.22 -3.80
N VAL A 117 14.37 -6.78 -4.58
CA VAL A 117 14.27 -6.89 -6.04
C VAL A 117 14.22 -8.37 -6.38
N GLU A 118 13.08 -8.84 -6.87
CA GLU A 118 12.83 -10.24 -7.22
C GLU A 118 12.69 -10.46 -8.72
N ASN A 119 12.51 -9.40 -9.48
CA ASN A 119 12.26 -9.48 -10.92
C ASN A 119 12.66 -8.19 -11.64
N GLN A 120 12.61 -8.23 -12.96
CA GLN A 120 13.04 -7.12 -13.84
C GLN A 120 12.18 -5.86 -13.68
N ILE A 121 10.88 -5.98 -13.38
CA ILE A 121 10.00 -4.82 -13.21
C ILE A 121 10.40 -4.05 -11.95
N GLN A 122 10.62 -4.77 -10.85
CA GLN A 122 11.12 -4.16 -9.62
C GLN A 122 12.54 -3.58 -9.80
N ALA A 123 13.40 -4.29 -10.54
CA ALA A 123 14.74 -3.80 -10.85
C ALA A 123 14.70 -2.48 -11.63
N ALA A 124 13.88 -2.39 -12.67
CA ALA A 124 13.70 -1.17 -13.47
C ALA A 124 13.23 0.02 -12.63
N GLY A 125 12.35 -0.19 -11.66
CA GLY A 125 11.83 0.86 -10.80
C GLY A 125 12.72 1.23 -9.61
N ARG A 126 13.61 0.32 -9.17
CA ARG A 126 14.39 0.48 -7.93
C ARG A 126 15.89 0.65 -8.14
N ASN A 127 16.42 0.16 -9.25
CA ASN A 127 17.84 0.24 -9.58
C ASN A 127 18.13 1.31 -10.66
N ASN A 128 17.16 2.12 -11.01
CA ASN A 128 17.31 3.19 -12.00
C ASN A 128 18.21 4.34 -11.52
N GLN A 129 18.37 4.46 -10.20
CA GLN A 129 19.26 5.42 -9.53
C GLN A 129 19.83 4.78 -8.26
N ASP A 130 20.90 5.33 -7.72
CA ASP A 130 21.45 4.88 -6.42
C ASP A 130 20.74 5.55 -5.24
N TRP A 131 19.56 5.04 -4.93
CA TRP A 131 18.74 5.55 -3.81
C TRP A 131 19.39 5.38 -2.43
N SER A 132 20.44 4.54 -2.32
CA SER A 132 21.15 4.35 -1.05
C SER A 132 21.89 5.60 -0.58
N THR A 133 22.27 6.48 -1.50
CA THR A 133 23.01 7.69 -1.18
C THR A 133 22.22 8.76 -0.44
N GLY A 134 20.88 8.73 -0.59
CA GLY A 134 19.97 9.70 0.04
C GLY A 134 19.29 9.20 1.32
N ILE A 135 19.48 7.95 1.73
CA ILE A 135 18.74 7.29 2.82
C ILE A 135 19.69 6.78 3.90
N ASP A 136 19.44 7.16 5.16
CA ASP A 136 20.31 6.81 6.29
C ASP A 136 20.31 5.31 6.61
N ASP A 137 19.14 4.65 6.56
CA ASP A 137 18.99 3.20 6.76
C ASP A 137 18.43 2.54 5.50
N PHE A 138 19.32 2.18 4.60
CA PHE A 138 18.96 1.59 3.32
C PHE A 138 19.21 0.07 3.32
N TYR A 139 18.15 -0.69 3.09
CA TYR A 139 18.22 -2.13 2.88
C TYR A 139 17.44 -2.57 1.65
N MET A 140 18.14 -3.13 0.69
CA MET A 140 17.54 -3.72 -0.50
C MET A 140 18.12 -5.11 -0.74
N SER A 141 17.30 -6.15 -0.55
CA SER A 141 17.69 -7.52 -0.87
C SER A 141 17.66 -7.74 -2.38
N GLN A 142 18.72 -8.33 -2.89
CA GLN A 142 18.82 -8.78 -4.29
C GLN A 142 18.72 -10.31 -4.30
N GLY A 143 17.78 -10.89 -5.06
CA GLY A 143 17.74 -12.33 -5.31
C GLY A 143 16.53 -13.10 -4.75
N SER A 144 16.72 -14.39 -4.54
CA SER A 144 15.68 -15.40 -4.35
C SER A 144 14.70 -15.14 -3.22
N PRO A 145 13.46 -15.68 -3.30
CA PRO A 145 12.55 -15.72 -2.17
C PRO A 145 13.23 -16.30 -0.92
N GLY A 146 13.08 -15.64 0.22
CA GLY A 146 13.69 -16.05 1.49
C GLY A 146 15.01 -15.34 1.83
N SER A 147 15.62 -14.58 0.94
CA SER A 147 16.84 -13.80 1.23
C SER A 147 16.59 -12.53 2.05
N TYR A 148 15.35 -12.22 2.41
CA TYR A 148 15.02 -11.02 3.17
C TYR A 148 15.39 -11.22 4.65
N LYS A 149 16.29 -10.37 5.15
CA LYS A 149 16.94 -10.53 6.46
C LYS A 149 16.02 -10.30 7.66
N TYR A 150 14.90 -9.58 7.46
CA TYR A 150 14.01 -9.19 8.54
C TYR A 150 12.71 -10.01 8.54
N THR A 151 12.20 -10.34 9.72
CA THR A 151 10.81 -10.80 9.85
C THR A 151 9.83 -9.69 9.53
N LYS A 152 8.55 -10.03 9.31
CA LYS A 152 7.51 -9.04 9.05
C LYS A 152 7.33 -8.06 10.23
N GLU A 153 7.50 -8.55 11.47
CA GLU A 153 7.47 -7.74 12.69
C GLU A 153 8.65 -6.76 12.72
N GLN A 154 9.88 -7.27 12.62
CA GLN A 154 11.08 -6.45 12.61
C GLN A 154 11.06 -5.37 11.53
N TYR A 155 10.53 -5.73 10.36
CA TYR A 155 10.35 -4.77 9.26
C TYR A 155 9.42 -3.62 9.66
N LEU A 156 8.22 -3.92 10.16
CA LEU A 156 7.24 -2.90 10.56
C LEU A 156 7.72 -2.07 11.77
N GLU A 157 8.38 -2.72 12.75
CA GLU A 157 8.99 -2.03 13.87
C GLU A 157 10.08 -1.04 13.41
N ARG A 158 10.94 -1.44 12.48
CA ARG A 158 11.95 -0.52 11.94
C ARG A 158 11.31 0.64 11.17
N LEU A 159 10.26 0.40 10.38
CA LEU A 159 9.53 1.49 9.74
C LEU A 159 8.99 2.47 10.79
N SER A 160 8.44 1.99 11.90
CA SER A 160 7.89 2.86 12.96
C SER A 160 8.97 3.69 13.68
N GLN A 161 10.22 3.25 13.66
CA GLN A 161 11.36 3.99 14.24
C GLN A 161 11.91 5.10 13.32
N ALA A 162 11.45 5.16 12.07
CA ALA A 162 11.90 6.15 11.11
C ALA A 162 10.98 7.38 11.06
N LYS A 163 11.57 8.56 10.85
CA LYS A 163 10.81 9.79 10.61
C LYS A 163 10.28 9.85 9.18
N PHE A 164 11.10 9.47 8.21
CA PHE A 164 10.77 9.46 6.80
C PHE A 164 11.05 8.10 6.18
N GLY A 165 10.24 7.70 5.18
CA GLY A 165 10.39 6.41 4.51
C GLY A 165 10.27 6.53 2.99
N LEU A 166 11.29 6.05 2.26
CA LEU A 166 11.31 6.11 0.81
C LEU A 166 10.33 5.09 0.22
N THR A 167 9.50 5.55 -0.71
CA THR A 167 8.68 4.71 -1.57
C THR A 167 9.33 4.61 -2.95
N LEU A 168 9.52 3.39 -3.41
CA LEU A 168 9.93 3.07 -4.78
C LEU A 168 8.90 2.12 -5.38
N PRO A 169 8.64 2.20 -6.69
CA PRO A 169 7.65 1.35 -7.33
C PRO A 169 7.97 -0.14 -7.12
N GLY A 170 6.93 -0.95 -7.06
CA GLY A 170 7.00 -2.39 -6.93
C GLY A 170 6.75 -3.10 -8.26
N TYR A 171 5.81 -4.04 -8.25
CA TYR A 171 5.23 -4.61 -9.47
C TYR A 171 4.35 -3.59 -10.20
N GLY A 172 3.85 -2.60 -9.51
CA GLY A 172 3.07 -1.50 -10.01
C GLY A 172 3.47 -0.20 -9.32
N PRO A 173 2.78 0.89 -9.64
CA PRO A 173 3.07 2.22 -9.11
C PRO A 173 2.73 2.37 -7.61
N LYS A 174 1.99 1.42 -7.03
CA LYS A 174 1.67 1.36 -5.59
C LYS A 174 2.28 0.13 -4.95
N CYS A 175 2.70 0.25 -3.70
CA CYS A 175 3.33 -0.81 -2.93
C CYS A 175 2.67 -1.00 -1.57
N ASN A 176 2.81 -2.20 -1.00
CA ASN A 176 2.40 -2.44 0.40
C ASN A 176 3.09 -1.47 1.37
N ARG A 177 4.36 -1.13 1.11
CA ARG A 177 5.14 -0.18 1.92
C ARG A 177 4.48 1.18 2.04
N ASP A 178 3.85 1.66 1.00
CA ASP A 178 3.19 2.96 0.99
C ASP A 178 2.14 3.01 2.11
N ILE A 179 1.32 1.98 2.20
CA ILE A 179 0.29 1.84 3.24
C ILE A 179 0.89 1.60 4.63
N GLU A 180 1.99 0.84 4.69
CA GLU A 180 2.69 0.54 5.94
C GLU A 180 3.32 1.79 6.55
N LEU A 181 3.93 2.66 5.74
CA LEU A 181 4.46 3.95 6.17
C LEU A 181 3.34 4.85 6.71
N MET A 182 2.23 4.97 5.99
CA MET A 182 1.07 5.75 6.45
C MET A 182 0.55 5.24 7.78
N GLY A 183 0.40 3.91 7.92
CA GLY A 183 -0.09 3.28 9.15
C GLY A 183 0.79 3.56 10.37
N VAL A 184 2.10 3.45 10.25
CA VAL A 184 3.02 3.73 11.37
C VAL A 184 3.36 5.23 11.50
N GLY A 185 2.80 6.08 10.64
CA GLY A 185 3.02 7.52 10.66
C GLY A 185 4.46 7.92 10.33
N THR A 186 5.15 7.11 9.54
CA THR A 186 6.43 7.48 8.93
C THR A 186 6.14 8.24 7.66
N VAL A 187 6.59 9.49 7.57
CA VAL A 187 6.24 10.36 6.44
C VAL A 187 6.87 9.85 5.15
N PRO A 188 6.08 9.53 4.10
CA PRO A 188 6.61 9.01 2.85
C PRO A 188 7.47 10.03 2.08
N ILE A 189 8.56 9.53 1.51
CA ILE A 189 9.34 10.19 0.46
C ILE A 189 8.96 9.50 -0.85
N VAL A 190 8.27 10.17 -1.74
CA VAL A 190 7.73 9.59 -2.96
C VAL A 190 8.68 9.83 -4.13
N ALA A 191 9.23 8.76 -4.67
CA ALA A 191 10.10 8.77 -5.85
C ALA A 191 9.30 8.65 -7.16
N PRO A 192 9.92 8.93 -8.32
CA PRO A 192 9.31 8.73 -9.64
C PRO A 192 8.79 7.31 -9.85
N GLY A 193 7.67 7.21 -10.56
CA GLY A 193 7.02 5.93 -10.84
C GLY A 193 6.08 5.42 -9.74
N CYS A 194 6.05 6.07 -8.57
CA CYS A 194 5.02 5.84 -7.57
C CYS A 194 3.79 6.70 -7.87
N ASP A 195 2.60 6.10 -7.77
CA ASP A 195 1.32 6.78 -8.03
C ASP A 195 0.47 6.76 -6.77
N VAL A 196 0.70 7.74 -5.90
CA VAL A 196 0.02 7.89 -4.62
C VAL A 196 -1.18 8.85 -4.69
N GLU A 197 -1.39 9.45 -5.85
CA GLU A 197 -2.45 10.43 -6.10
C GLU A 197 -3.73 9.77 -6.66
N ARG A 198 -3.65 8.52 -7.10
CA ARG A 198 -4.79 7.75 -7.61
C ARG A 198 -5.41 6.84 -6.56
N TYR A 199 -5.77 7.42 -5.44
CA TYR A 199 -6.70 6.86 -4.47
C TYR A 199 -8.03 7.61 -4.55
N ASP A 200 -9.13 7.08 -4.01
CA ASP A 200 -10.40 7.84 -3.88
C ASP A 200 -10.19 9.10 -3.04
N GLU A 201 -9.32 9.03 -2.03
CA GLU A 201 -8.77 10.16 -1.28
C GLU A 201 -7.28 10.28 -1.62
N PRO A 202 -6.87 11.11 -2.60
CA PRO A 202 -5.47 11.24 -3.03
C PRO A 202 -4.55 11.71 -1.92
N TRP A 203 -3.29 11.23 -1.93
CA TRP A 203 -2.27 11.85 -1.11
C TRP A 203 -1.94 13.24 -1.64
N VAL A 204 -1.66 14.15 -0.74
CA VAL A 204 -1.35 15.55 -1.05
C VAL A 204 0.09 15.83 -0.63
N GLU A 205 0.89 16.37 -1.56
CA GLU A 205 2.28 16.75 -1.29
C GLU A 205 2.35 17.81 -0.19
N ASN A 206 3.36 17.72 0.66
CA ASN A 206 3.58 18.55 1.86
C ASN A 206 2.50 18.41 2.96
N ILE A 207 1.52 17.55 2.77
CA ILE A 207 0.55 17.15 3.80
C ILE A 207 0.79 15.68 4.19
N HIS A 208 0.81 14.79 3.21
CA HIS A 208 0.98 13.35 3.45
C HIS A 208 2.39 12.86 3.11
N TYR A 209 3.09 13.51 2.17
CA TYR A 209 4.38 13.06 1.66
C TYR A 209 5.24 14.23 1.15
N ILE A 210 6.51 13.96 0.92
CA ILE A 210 7.40 14.82 0.15
C ILE A 210 7.80 14.12 -1.14
N ARG A 211 7.86 14.85 -2.27
CA ARG A 211 8.26 14.29 -3.57
C ARG A 211 9.73 14.58 -3.86
N VAL A 212 10.42 13.61 -4.43
CA VAL A 212 11.79 13.73 -4.93
C VAL A 212 11.89 13.16 -6.32
N GLU A 213 12.75 13.71 -7.15
CA GLU A 213 13.07 13.18 -8.48
C GLU A 213 14.37 12.39 -8.47
N ARG A 214 15.27 12.69 -7.52
CA ARG A 214 16.60 12.09 -7.43
C ARG A 214 17.02 11.88 -5.98
N PRO A 215 17.91 10.89 -5.71
CA PRO A 215 18.39 10.59 -4.37
C PRO A 215 19.05 11.79 -3.67
N GLU A 216 19.78 12.63 -4.41
CA GLU A 216 20.52 13.77 -3.90
C GLU A 216 19.61 14.84 -3.28
N GLU A 217 18.33 14.89 -3.65
CA GLU A 217 17.35 15.86 -3.13
C GLU A 217 16.83 15.48 -1.75
N ILE A 218 16.97 14.22 -1.35
CA ILE A 218 16.29 13.67 -0.16
C ILE A 218 16.75 14.41 1.09
N GLN A 219 18.06 14.49 1.34
CA GLN A 219 18.58 15.06 2.57
C GLN A 219 18.24 16.54 2.71
N ASP A 220 18.29 17.32 1.64
CA ASP A 220 17.90 18.73 1.65
C ASP A 220 16.40 18.89 1.97
N LYS A 221 15.55 18.10 1.31
CA LYS A 221 14.10 18.15 1.53
C LYS A 221 13.71 17.75 2.95
N ILE A 222 14.20 16.64 3.48
CA ILE A 222 13.88 16.22 4.84
C ILE A 222 14.44 17.17 5.90
N SER A 223 15.61 17.78 5.66
CA SER A 223 16.22 18.76 6.56
C SER A 223 15.44 20.08 6.60
N SER A 224 14.71 20.42 5.54
CA SER A 224 13.86 21.61 5.50
C SER A 224 12.57 21.45 6.30
N ILE A 225 12.17 20.22 6.65
CA ILE A 225 10.94 19.93 7.41
C ILE A 225 11.20 20.14 8.91
N THR A 226 10.53 21.12 9.48
CA THR A 226 10.59 21.36 10.92
C THR A 226 9.89 20.24 11.71
N LYS A 227 10.22 20.13 13.00
CA LYS A 227 9.56 19.19 13.91
C LYS A 227 8.03 19.37 13.94
N SER A 228 7.53 20.61 13.83
CA SER A 228 6.09 20.90 13.80
C SER A 228 5.46 20.36 12.53
N GLN A 229 6.02 20.69 11.37
CA GLN A 229 5.56 20.21 10.08
C GLN A 229 5.58 18.68 10.00
N TRP A 230 6.66 18.05 10.49
CA TRP A 230 6.70 16.60 10.55
C TRP A 230 5.56 16.02 11.39
N LYS A 231 5.23 16.60 12.55
CA LYS A 231 4.12 16.15 13.40
C LYS A 231 2.77 16.27 12.69
N GLU A 232 2.58 17.36 11.97
CA GLU A 232 1.36 17.57 11.16
C GLU A 232 1.26 16.49 10.08
N MET A 233 2.31 16.30 9.29
CA MET A 233 2.37 15.25 8.25
C MET A 233 2.18 13.85 8.83
N HIS A 234 2.85 13.53 9.94
CA HIS A 234 2.68 12.27 10.66
C HIS A 234 1.21 12.01 11.04
N ASN A 235 0.53 13.01 11.58
CA ASN A 235 -0.87 12.89 11.96
C ASN A 235 -1.77 12.70 10.74
N GLU A 236 -1.56 13.46 9.66
CA GLU A 236 -2.30 13.34 8.41
C GLU A 236 -2.11 11.96 7.76
N CYS A 237 -0.88 11.42 7.75
CA CYS A 237 -0.61 10.06 7.31
C CYS A 237 -1.46 9.05 8.09
N ARG A 238 -1.46 9.13 9.41
CA ARG A 238 -2.23 8.22 10.26
C ARG A 238 -3.74 8.39 10.11
N MET A 239 -4.22 9.61 9.97
CA MET A 239 -5.63 9.88 9.72
C MET A 239 -6.07 9.32 8.36
N TRP A 240 -5.26 9.51 7.32
CA TRP A 240 -5.51 8.91 6.02
C TRP A 240 -5.55 7.38 6.10
N TYR A 241 -4.55 6.75 6.73
CA TYR A 241 -4.54 5.30 6.94
C TYR A 241 -5.80 4.81 7.64
N ASN A 242 -6.19 5.47 8.72
CA ASN A 242 -7.37 5.08 9.49
C ASN A 242 -8.65 5.16 8.65
N ARG A 243 -8.79 6.16 7.77
CA ARG A 243 -9.96 6.30 6.90
C ARG A 243 -9.97 5.36 5.70
N ASN A 244 -8.79 5.01 5.17
CA ASN A 244 -8.70 4.39 3.84
C ASN A 244 -8.10 2.98 3.84
N ALA A 245 -7.26 2.61 4.80
CA ALA A 245 -6.45 1.40 4.71
C ALA A 245 -6.41 0.55 6.00
N SER A 246 -6.86 1.07 7.13
CA SER A 246 -7.08 0.27 8.34
C SER A 246 -8.19 -0.76 8.11
N THR A 247 -8.33 -1.72 8.98
CA THR A 247 -9.38 -2.75 8.85
C THR A 247 -10.78 -2.15 8.73
N GLU A 248 -11.12 -1.17 9.56
CA GLU A 248 -12.42 -0.50 9.52
C GLU A 248 -12.51 0.50 8.36
N GLY A 249 -11.45 1.30 8.15
CA GLY A 249 -11.42 2.33 7.11
C GLY A 249 -11.52 1.74 5.71
N SER A 250 -10.76 0.69 5.43
CA SER A 250 -10.81 0.02 4.13
C SER A 250 -12.16 -0.64 3.86
N PHE A 251 -12.82 -1.18 4.89
CA PHE A 251 -14.18 -1.70 4.75
C PHE A 251 -15.18 -0.58 4.42
N LYS A 252 -15.20 0.51 5.20
CA LYS A 252 -16.09 1.66 4.95
C LYS A 252 -15.86 2.31 3.58
N LEU A 253 -14.60 2.43 3.17
CA LEU A 253 -14.26 2.89 1.83
C LEU A 253 -14.83 1.95 0.77
N THR A 254 -14.71 0.64 0.97
CA THR A 254 -15.24 -0.37 0.05
C THR A 254 -16.76 -0.26 -0.07
N GLU A 255 -17.50 -0.17 1.03
CA GLU A 255 -18.96 0.03 1.01
C GLU A 255 -19.34 1.31 0.25
N LYS A 256 -18.67 2.44 0.56
CA LYS A 256 -18.90 3.73 -0.11
C LYS A 256 -18.70 3.62 -1.63
N LEU A 257 -17.62 2.98 -2.07
CA LEU A 257 -17.34 2.81 -3.49
C LEU A 257 -18.36 1.91 -4.18
N ILE A 258 -18.76 0.84 -3.52
CA ILE A 258 -19.80 -0.05 -4.01
C ILE A 258 -21.13 0.70 -4.19
N GLU A 259 -21.54 1.47 -3.20
CA GLU A 259 -22.78 2.26 -3.26
C GLU A 259 -22.74 3.33 -4.36
N LYS A 260 -21.59 3.97 -4.53
CA LYS A 260 -21.39 5.03 -5.53
C LYS A 260 -21.51 4.52 -6.97
N TYR A 261 -21.16 3.26 -7.22
CA TYR A 261 -21.05 2.69 -8.57
C TYR A 261 -22.07 1.58 -8.85
N LYS A 262 -22.99 1.32 -7.94
CA LYS A 262 -24.19 0.50 -8.18
C LYS A 262 -25.11 1.18 -9.19
#